data_c831d683c407df7d148cdde10a44d442
#
_entry.id   c831d683c407df7d148cdde10a44d442
#
_cell.length_a   1.000
_cell.length_b   1.000
_cell.length_c   1.000
_cell.angle_alpha   90.00
_cell.angle_beta   90.00
_cell.angle_gamma   90.00
#
_symmetry.space_group_name_H-M   'P 1'
#
loop_
_entity.id
_entity.type
_entity.pdbx_description
1 polymer ?
#
loop_
_entity_poly.entity_id
_entity_poly.type
_entity_poly.pdbx_seq_one_letter_code
_entity_poly.pdbx_strand_id
1 'polypeptide(L)'
;MKVLTNLELEVVVRELNEKILDSKVSKIFLPETRILRLDLHKSNTGKYSLIIDSGKGIYLSEFRLENPKLPPAFAMFLRRHLNNSILKRIELQQGERIIELVFQTKIGEKKLISELHGKGNFILTDSKNKIINSAVIVETPKKTVKKGQTYKYTRAKFDIRNVTLHDFTEASKDWSGTSIIKFLASGLKLGKIYAGEICNQTKLDSEKDIDLLSKSEIKALHSELAALLRKFDSGTSILTAKNAFPFELVGYSGKQFDSFNEALDNLYSKELEKKAQEKHKITHGRAAVKLEKNIEKQKNLILELTVLGEKNQSLIKLIYENYEIIANIIEKINSARLNYSWDEVEMALQKSAGAEMDILTKINRESNSIVLDLDEH
;
A
#
# COMPACT_ATOMS: atom_id res chain seq x y z
N MET A 1 -2.26 -4.85 15.20
CA MET A 1 -2.42 -3.43 14.79
C MET A 1 -3.79 -2.96 15.26
N LYS A 2 -3.84 -1.87 16.04
CA LYS A 2 -5.10 -1.34 16.60
C LYS A 2 -6.02 -0.82 15.51
N VAL A 3 -7.30 -1.17 15.64
CA VAL A 3 -8.42 -0.65 14.84
C VAL A 3 -9.36 0.03 15.82
N LEU A 4 -9.73 1.29 15.55
CA LEU A 4 -10.59 2.05 16.47
C LEU A 4 -12.02 1.50 16.47
N THR A 5 -12.60 1.35 17.64
CA THR A 5 -14.03 1.06 17.82
C THR A 5 -14.86 2.31 17.52
N ASN A 6 -16.19 2.18 17.44
CA ASN A 6 -17.08 3.34 17.28
C ASN A 6 -16.92 4.35 18.39
N LEU A 7 -16.88 3.90 19.65
CA LEU A 7 -16.74 4.78 20.81
C LEU A 7 -15.40 5.53 20.81
N GLU A 8 -14.32 4.85 20.40
CA GLU A 8 -13.02 5.50 20.22
C GLU A 8 -13.03 6.52 19.08
N LEU A 9 -13.73 6.23 17.99
CA LEU A 9 -13.91 7.19 16.89
C LEU A 9 -14.73 8.42 17.34
N GLU A 10 -15.71 8.27 18.20
CA GLU A 10 -16.45 9.40 18.78
C GLU A 10 -15.52 10.35 19.54
N VAL A 11 -14.61 9.80 20.37
CA VAL A 11 -13.64 10.63 21.11
C VAL A 11 -12.74 11.39 20.14
N VAL A 12 -12.15 10.69 19.16
CA VAL A 12 -11.29 11.33 18.17
C VAL A 12 -12.02 12.39 17.36
N VAL A 13 -13.25 12.11 16.91
CA VAL A 13 -14.04 13.06 16.12
C VAL A 13 -14.36 14.30 16.94
N ARG A 14 -14.66 14.17 18.24
CA ARG A 14 -14.85 15.31 19.15
C ARG A 14 -13.58 16.17 19.24
N GLU A 15 -12.41 15.57 19.52
CA GLU A 15 -11.13 16.27 19.58
C GLU A 15 -10.75 16.94 18.25
N LEU A 16 -11.05 16.28 17.12
CA LEU A 16 -10.81 16.85 15.79
C LEU A 16 -11.72 18.06 15.53
N ASN A 17 -13.00 17.99 15.89
CA ASN A 17 -13.92 19.11 15.73
C ASN A 17 -13.45 20.34 16.52
N GLU A 18 -12.97 20.16 17.74
CA GLU A 18 -12.41 21.26 18.54
C GLU A 18 -11.16 21.88 17.90
N LYS A 19 -10.27 21.04 17.36
CA LYS A 19 -8.94 21.44 16.92
C LYS A 19 -8.90 21.97 15.48
N ILE A 20 -9.58 21.32 14.52
CA ILE A 20 -9.37 21.57 13.09
C ILE A 20 -10.59 22.07 12.30
N LEU A 21 -11.75 22.29 12.92
CA LEU A 21 -12.85 22.95 12.20
C LEU A 21 -12.43 24.35 11.71
N ASP A 22 -13.04 24.76 10.62
CA ASP A 22 -12.74 25.99 9.87
C ASP A 22 -11.33 26.05 9.26
N SER A 23 -10.61 24.93 9.25
CA SER A 23 -9.34 24.84 8.53
C SER A 23 -9.57 24.75 7.02
N LYS A 24 -8.65 25.40 6.27
CA LYS A 24 -8.61 25.35 4.80
C LYS A 24 -7.79 24.17 4.34
N VAL A 25 -8.29 23.39 3.39
CA VAL A 25 -7.56 22.30 2.74
C VAL A 25 -6.45 22.89 1.86
N SER A 26 -5.20 22.60 2.19
CA SER A 26 -4.03 23.07 1.45
C SER A 26 -3.51 22.04 0.45
N LYS A 27 -3.40 20.77 0.87
CA LYS A 27 -2.93 19.67 0.02
C LYS A 27 -3.67 18.38 0.35
N ILE A 28 -3.78 17.51 -0.67
CA ILE A 28 -4.42 16.20 -0.55
C ILE A 28 -3.49 15.15 -1.13
N PHE A 29 -3.26 14.07 -0.38
CA PHE A 29 -2.41 12.96 -0.76
C PHE A 29 -3.12 11.64 -0.52
N LEU A 30 -2.78 10.64 -1.31
CA LEU A 30 -3.16 9.24 -1.11
C LEU A 30 -1.88 8.40 -1.08
N PRO A 31 -1.16 8.37 0.06
CA PRO A 31 0.11 7.65 0.19
C PRO A 31 -0.02 6.16 -0.12
N GLU A 32 -1.11 5.55 0.30
CA GLU A 32 -1.52 4.18 0.02
C GLU A 32 -3.01 4.15 -0.37
N THR A 33 -3.46 3.09 -1.02
CA THR A 33 -4.86 2.96 -1.47
C THR A 33 -5.90 3.11 -0.36
N ARG A 34 -5.51 2.86 0.89
CA ARG A 34 -6.35 2.91 2.09
C ARG A 34 -6.05 4.08 3.02
N ILE A 35 -5.06 4.91 2.71
CA ILE A 35 -4.63 6.03 3.55
C ILE A 35 -4.77 7.31 2.78
N LEU A 36 -5.66 8.19 3.24
CA LEU A 36 -5.83 9.55 2.74
C LEU A 36 -5.21 10.52 3.75
N ARG A 37 -4.42 11.48 3.26
CA ARG A 37 -3.87 12.57 4.05
C ARG A 37 -4.36 13.90 3.51
N LEU A 38 -4.96 14.70 4.40
CA LEU A 38 -5.36 16.07 4.14
C LEU A 38 -4.45 17.00 4.95
N ASP A 39 -3.66 17.82 4.26
CA ASP A 39 -2.92 18.89 4.91
C ASP A 39 -3.85 20.11 5.00
N LEU A 40 -4.12 20.54 6.22
CA LEU A 40 -5.05 21.60 6.59
C LEU A 40 -4.28 22.79 7.13
N HIS A 41 -4.81 24.00 6.94
CA HIS A 41 -4.28 25.23 7.51
C HIS A 41 -5.41 26.00 8.19
N LYS A 42 -5.30 26.24 9.48
CA LYS A 42 -6.22 27.03 10.28
C LYS A 42 -5.57 28.35 10.65
N SER A 43 -6.24 29.44 10.36
CA SER A 43 -5.75 30.78 10.77
C SER A 43 -5.51 30.79 12.27
N ASN A 44 -4.40 31.42 12.70
CA ASN A 44 -3.98 31.60 14.09
C ASN A 44 -3.47 30.35 14.83
N THR A 45 -3.69 29.11 14.35
CA THR A 45 -3.26 27.88 15.05
C THR A 45 -2.27 27.05 14.24
N GLY A 46 -2.18 27.27 12.91
CA GLY A 46 -1.12 26.66 12.10
C GLY A 46 -1.57 25.55 11.16
N LYS A 47 -0.66 24.63 10.91
CA LYS A 47 -0.84 23.51 9.94
C LYS A 47 -1.11 22.21 10.66
N TYR A 48 -2.05 21.45 10.13
CA TYR A 48 -2.40 20.10 10.61
C TYR A 48 -2.34 19.09 9.49
N SER A 49 -1.93 17.88 9.78
CA SER A 49 -1.97 16.75 8.84
C SER A 49 -2.99 15.75 9.33
N LEU A 50 -4.15 15.71 8.71
CA LEU A 50 -5.22 14.77 9.02
C LEU A 50 -5.02 13.49 8.23
N ILE A 51 -4.85 12.38 8.93
CA ILE A 51 -4.73 11.04 8.37
C ILE A 51 -6.06 10.30 8.52
N ILE A 52 -6.54 9.74 7.43
CA ILE A 52 -7.70 8.84 7.42
C ILE A 52 -7.22 7.50 6.86
N ASP A 53 -7.05 6.52 7.75
CA ASP A 53 -6.72 5.14 7.39
C ASP A 53 -8.01 4.31 7.46
N SER A 54 -8.52 3.92 6.29
CA SER A 54 -9.78 3.16 6.19
C SER A 54 -9.71 1.77 6.86
N GLY A 55 -8.51 1.31 7.22
CA GLY A 55 -8.31 0.08 8.01
C GLY A 55 -8.23 0.29 9.51
N LYS A 56 -7.96 1.52 9.97
CA LYS A 56 -7.69 1.82 11.39
C LYS A 56 -8.64 2.86 11.97
N GLY A 57 -8.67 4.06 11.40
CA GLY A 57 -9.43 5.19 11.93
C GLY A 57 -9.00 6.53 11.33
N ILE A 58 -9.23 7.60 12.08
CA ILE A 58 -8.87 8.98 11.73
C ILE A 58 -8.09 9.61 12.87
N TYR A 59 -7.07 10.42 12.57
CA TYR A 59 -6.25 11.11 13.58
C TYR A 59 -5.41 12.21 12.93
N LEU A 60 -4.93 13.17 13.74
CA LEU A 60 -3.89 14.12 13.33
C LEU A 60 -2.53 13.47 13.55
N SER A 61 -1.60 13.71 12.62
CA SER A 61 -0.25 13.17 12.74
C SER A 61 0.80 14.23 12.37
N GLU A 62 1.88 14.24 13.12
CA GLU A 62 3.09 14.97 12.75
C GLU A 62 4.00 14.15 11.84
N PHE A 63 3.80 12.83 11.82
CA PHE A 63 4.56 11.93 10.96
C PHE A 63 4.17 12.08 9.49
N ARG A 64 5.19 12.26 8.63
CA ARG A 64 4.97 12.41 7.20
C ARG A 64 5.16 11.08 6.47
N LEU A 65 4.06 10.52 6.01
CA LEU A 65 4.07 9.38 5.10
C LEU A 65 4.70 9.76 3.76
N GLU A 66 5.52 8.88 3.22
CA GLU A 66 6.03 9.00 1.85
C GLU A 66 4.89 8.97 0.84
N ASN A 67 4.94 9.86 -0.12
CA ASN A 67 3.97 9.90 -1.20
C ASN A 67 4.48 9.11 -2.41
N PRO A 68 3.60 8.47 -3.18
CA PRO A 68 3.99 7.88 -4.45
C PRO A 68 4.53 8.95 -5.40
N LYS A 69 5.52 8.59 -6.24
CA LYS A 69 6.13 9.51 -7.24
C LYS A 69 5.07 10.14 -8.14
N LEU A 70 4.09 9.35 -8.56
CA LEU A 70 2.94 9.82 -9.32
C LEU A 70 1.68 9.76 -8.44
N PRO A 71 0.95 10.87 -8.27
CA PRO A 71 -0.25 10.90 -7.45
C PRO A 71 -1.35 10.04 -8.10
N PRO A 72 -2.04 9.19 -7.32
CA PRO A 72 -3.16 8.39 -7.81
C PRO A 72 -4.30 9.27 -8.37
N ALA A 73 -5.03 8.75 -9.37
CA ALA A 73 -6.11 9.47 -10.05
C ALA A 73 -7.16 10.02 -9.07
N PHE A 74 -7.53 9.26 -8.04
CA PHE A 74 -8.50 9.70 -7.04
C PHE A 74 -7.97 10.85 -6.18
N ALA A 75 -6.68 10.91 -5.85
CA ALA A 75 -6.08 12.05 -5.16
C ALA A 75 -6.14 13.32 -6.03
N MET A 76 -5.87 13.21 -7.33
CA MET A 76 -5.97 14.32 -8.27
C MET A 76 -7.43 14.79 -8.42
N PHE A 77 -8.36 13.84 -8.43
CA PHE A 77 -9.79 14.14 -8.44
C PHE A 77 -10.22 14.90 -7.17
N LEU A 78 -9.82 14.45 -5.98
CA LEU A 78 -10.11 15.17 -4.74
C LEU A 78 -9.50 16.57 -4.71
N ARG A 79 -8.26 16.75 -5.20
CA ARG A 79 -7.62 18.07 -5.32
C ARG A 79 -8.45 19.05 -6.15
N ARG A 80 -8.98 18.61 -7.29
CA ARG A 80 -9.85 19.43 -8.14
C ARG A 80 -11.10 19.92 -7.42
N HIS A 81 -11.64 19.11 -6.52
CA HIS A 81 -12.92 19.39 -5.87
C HIS A 81 -12.80 20.01 -4.49
N LEU A 82 -11.74 19.74 -3.72
CA LEU A 82 -11.62 20.10 -2.32
C LEU A 82 -10.44 21.05 -2.01
N ASN A 83 -9.49 21.27 -2.92
CA ASN A 83 -8.42 22.26 -2.65
C ASN A 83 -9.02 23.62 -2.36
N ASN A 84 -8.48 24.30 -1.34
CA ASN A 84 -8.93 25.59 -0.85
C ASN A 84 -10.37 25.62 -0.28
N SER A 85 -11.02 24.47 -0.09
CA SER A 85 -12.29 24.39 0.66
C SER A 85 -12.05 24.49 2.16
N ILE A 86 -13.09 24.79 2.91
CA ILE A 86 -13.06 24.92 4.36
C ILE A 86 -13.77 23.71 4.98
N LEU A 87 -13.12 23.03 5.91
CA LEU A 87 -13.69 21.93 6.67
C LEU A 87 -14.69 22.48 7.69
N LYS A 88 -15.97 22.16 7.55
CA LYS A 88 -17.06 22.71 8.39
C LYS A 88 -17.52 21.76 9.48
N ARG A 89 -17.52 20.45 9.22
CA ARG A 89 -17.97 19.43 10.17
C ARG A 89 -17.23 18.13 9.96
N ILE A 90 -17.03 17.38 11.03
CA ILE A 90 -16.63 15.99 11.01
C ILE A 90 -17.67 15.23 11.83
N GLU A 91 -18.35 14.27 11.22
CA GLU A 91 -19.43 13.51 11.83
C GLU A 91 -19.15 12.01 11.73
N LEU A 92 -19.32 11.29 12.83
CA LEU A 92 -19.34 9.84 12.85
C LEU A 92 -20.79 9.38 12.69
N GLN A 93 -21.04 8.50 11.72
CA GLN A 93 -22.36 7.91 11.55
C GLN A 93 -22.66 6.93 12.70
N GLN A 94 -23.78 7.13 13.34
CA GLN A 94 -24.15 6.44 14.57
C GLN A 94 -24.14 4.91 14.40
N GLY A 95 -23.41 4.23 15.29
CA GLY A 95 -23.27 2.78 15.29
C GLY A 95 -22.52 2.16 14.10
N GLU A 96 -21.96 2.98 13.20
CA GLU A 96 -21.18 2.52 12.06
C GLU A 96 -19.80 3.20 12.04
N ARG A 97 -18.81 2.51 11.48
CA ARG A 97 -17.47 3.07 11.31
C ARG A 97 -17.38 3.83 9.98
N ILE A 98 -18.24 4.86 9.86
CA ILE A 98 -18.31 5.75 8.70
C ILE A 98 -18.16 7.17 9.19
N ILE A 99 -17.16 7.88 8.68
CA ILE A 99 -16.91 9.28 8.99
C ILE A 99 -17.23 10.12 7.77
N GLU A 100 -17.99 11.19 7.99
CA GLU A 100 -18.31 12.21 7.01
C GLU A 100 -17.55 13.50 7.34
N LEU A 101 -16.74 13.99 6.38
CA LEU A 101 -16.14 15.31 6.45
C LEU A 101 -16.86 16.24 5.50
N VAL A 102 -17.41 17.32 6.01
CA VAL A 102 -18.20 18.30 5.25
C VAL A 102 -17.35 19.51 4.93
N PHE A 103 -17.23 19.80 3.65
CA PHE A 103 -16.40 20.89 3.13
C PHE A 103 -17.26 21.95 2.43
N GLN A 104 -17.08 23.21 2.82
CA GLN A 104 -17.60 24.35 2.08
C GLN A 104 -16.63 24.69 0.94
N THR A 105 -17.10 24.53 -0.29
CA THR A 105 -16.38 24.90 -1.51
C THR A 105 -16.97 26.17 -2.12
N LYS A 106 -16.31 26.73 -3.16
CA LYS A 106 -16.83 27.89 -3.89
C LYS A 106 -18.18 27.62 -4.61
N ILE A 107 -18.47 26.36 -4.93
CA ILE A 107 -19.66 25.93 -5.68
C ILE A 107 -20.67 25.19 -4.82
N GLY A 108 -20.58 25.29 -3.48
CA GLY A 108 -21.47 24.64 -2.54
C GLY A 108 -20.79 23.61 -1.66
N GLU A 109 -21.58 22.95 -0.83
CA GLU A 109 -21.11 21.93 0.10
C GLU A 109 -20.78 20.61 -0.61
N LYS A 110 -19.69 19.98 -0.18
CA LYS A 110 -19.32 18.61 -0.57
C LYS A 110 -18.97 17.80 0.66
N LYS A 111 -19.21 16.50 0.57
CA LYS A 111 -18.96 15.57 1.66
C LYS A 111 -17.96 14.51 1.21
N LEU A 112 -16.95 14.31 2.01
CA LEU A 112 -16.02 13.19 1.88
C LEU A 112 -16.39 12.12 2.91
N ILE A 113 -16.97 11.04 2.43
CA ILE A 113 -17.39 9.90 3.24
C ILE A 113 -16.24 8.89 3.26
N SER A 114 -15.84 8.51 4.46
CA SER A 114 -14.78 7.54 4.70
C SER A 114 -15.33 6.32 5.41
N GLU A 115 -15.41 5.20 4.70
CA GLU A 115 -15.82 3.91 5.27
C GLU A 115 -14.61 3.23 5.91
N LEU A 116 -14.65 3.08 7.24
CA LEU A 116 -13.56 2.50 8.03
C LEU A 116 -13.79 1.01 8.36
N HIS A 117 -14.56 0.32 7.56
CA HIS A 117 -14.89 -1.09 7.73
C HIS A 117 -14.70 -1.89 6.45
N GLY A 118 -14.58 -3.20 6.55
CA GLY A 118 -14.37 -4.10 5.41
C GLY A 118 -13.07 -3.76 4.65
N LYS A 119 -13.18 -3.58 3.34
CA LYS A 119 -12.06 -3.14 2.50
C LYS A 119 -11.74 -1.66 2.61
N GLY A 120 -12.64 -0.87 3.24
CA GLY A 120 -12.56 0.59 3.31
C GLY A 120 -12.85 1.27 1.97
N ASN A 121 -13.33 2.53 2.03
CA ASN A 121 -13.51 3.33 0.82
C ASN A 121 -13.50 4.83 1.15
N PHE A 122 -13.18 5.64 0.16
CA PHE A 122 -13.32 7.10 0.18
C PHE A 122 -14.28 7.52 -0.92
N ILE A 123 -15.33 8.25 -0.58
CA ILE A 123 -16.40 8.59 -1.50
C ILE A 123 -16.65 10.09 -1.41
N LEU A 124 -16.58 10.80 -2.53
CA LEU A 124 -16.95 12.21 -2.60
C LEU A 124 -18.38 12.33 -3.10
N THR A 125 -19.20 13.06 -2.36
CA THR A 125 -20.59 13.35 -2.71
C THR A 125 -20.87 14.86 -2.74
N ASP A 126 -22.00 15.25 -3.30
CA ASP A 126 -22.59 16.57 -3.11
C ASP A 126 -23.37 16.65 -1.78
N SER A 127 -24.00 17.81 -1.51
CA SER A 127 -24.81 18.05 -0.31
C SER A 127 -26.02 17.11 -0.19
N LYS A 128 -26.50 16.55 -1.31
CA LYS A 128 -27.64 15.62 -1.38
C LYS A 128 -27.21 14.15 -1.36
N ASN A 129 -25.94 13.86 -0.99
CA ASN A 129 -25.35 12.53 -0.98
C ASN A 129 -25.25 11.85 -2.36
N LYS A 130 -25.38 12.59 -3.47
CA LYS A 130 -25.14 12.04 -4.81
C LYS A 130 -23.65 11.85 -5.02
N ILE A 131 -23.24 10.62 -5.34
CA ILE A 131 -21.83 10.24 -5.50
C ILE A 131 -21.25 10.94 -6.73
N ILE A 132 -20.22 11.74 -6.52
CA ILE A 132 -19.45 12.39 -7.58
C ILE A 132 -18.35 11.43 -8.07
N ASN A 133 -17.64 10.79 -7.13
CA ASN A 133 -16.68 9.72 -7.40
C ASN A 133 -16.32 8.96 -6.12
N SER A 134 -15.67 7.80 -6.27
CA SER A 134 -15.16 6.99 -5.16
C SER A 134 -13.78 6.41 -5.49
N ALA A 135 -13.00 6.11 -4.45
CA ALA A 135 -11.70 5.44 -4.61
C ALA A 135 -11.87 4.00 -5.11
N VAL A 136 -12.93 3.34 -4.67
CA VAL A 136 -13.29 1.97 -5.09
C VAL A 136 -14.76 1.96 -5.50
N ILE A 137 -15.04 1.45 -6.70
CA ILE A 137 -16.40 1.17 -7.17
C ILE A 137 -16.87 -0.13 -6.53
N VAL A 138 -18.07 -0.13 -5.96
CA VAL A 138 -18.68 -1.31 -5.35
C VAL A 138 -20.04 -1.53 -6.02
N GLU A 139 -20.22 -2.71 -6.59
CA GLU A 139 -21.50 -3.14 -7.16
C GLU A 139 -21.82 -4.53 -6.62
N THR A 140 -22.63 -4.58 -5.57
CA THR A 140 -23.13 -5.80 -4.96
C THR A 140 -24.63 -5.72 -4.78
N PRO A 141 -25.36 -6.83 -4.64
CA PRO A 141 -26.81 -6.80 -4.40
C PRO A 141 -27.23 -5.99 -3.17
N LYS A 142 -26.34 -5.90 -2.17
CA LYS A 142 -26.60 -5.19 -0.91
C LYS A 142 -26.12 -3.72 -0.91
N LYS A 143 -25.17 -3.36 -1.78
CA LYS A 143 -24.55 -2.05 -1.75
C LYS A 143 -24.01 -1.65 -3.12
N THR A 144 -24.36 -0.46 -3.57
CA THR A 144 -23.83 0.15 -4.80
C THR A 144 -23.17 1.46 -4.47
N VAL A 145 -21.87 1.59 -4.83
CA VAL A 145 -21.08 2.82 -4.72
C VAL A 145 -20.52 3.12 -6.11
N LYS A 146 -21.26 3.91 -6.88
CA LYS A 146 -20.93 4.28 -8.27
C LYS A 146 -21.35 5.73 -8.53
N LYS A 147 -20.58 6.40 -9.38
CA LYS A 147 -20.88 7.79 -9.80
C LYS A 147 -22.33 7.97 -10.23
N GLY A 148 -22.97 9.01 -9.72
CA GLY A 148 -24.36 9.37 -10.03
C GLY A 148 -25.42 8.73 -9.14
N GLN A 149 -25.07 7.68 -8.39
CA GLN A 149 -25.96 7.05 -7.41
C GLN A 149 -25.99 7.87 -6.10
N THR A 150 -27.07 7.72 -5.32
CA THR A 150 -27.17 8.32 -4.00
C THR A 150 -26.52 7.39 -2.98
N TYR A 151 -25.57 7.90 -2.17
CA TYR A 151 -24.99 7.15 -1.09
C TYR A 151 -26.02 6.90 0.02
N LYS A 152 -26.15 5.65 0.42
CA LYS A 152 -27.08 5.22 1.49
C LYS A 152 -26.27 4.80 2.71
N TYR A 153 -26.52 5.48 3.83
CA TYR A 153 -25.92 5.10 5.11
C TYR A 153 -26.59 3.83 5.64
N THR A 154 -25.80 2.93 6.19
CA THR A 154 -26.32 1.83 7.01
C THR A 154 -26.78 2.41 8.34
N ARG A 155 -27.94 2.06 8.81
CA ARG A 155 -28.41 2.49 10.13
C ARG A 155 -28.06 1.45 11.18
N ALA A 156 -27.56 1.89 12.32
CA ALA A 156 -27.41 1.03 13.49
C ALA A 156 -28.80 0.55 13.98
N LYS A 157 -28.86 -0.66 14.52
CA LYS A 157 -30.10 -1.20 15.09
C LYS A 157 -30.58 -0.38 16.30
N PHE A 158 -29.65 0.15 17.10
CA PHE A 158 -29.94 0.99 18.26
C PHE A 158 -28.74 1.88 18.58
N ASP A 159 -29.00 2.95 19.36
CA ASP A 159 -27.98 3.88 19.83
C ASP A 159 -27.46 3.41 21.20
N ILE A 160 -26.19 2.98 21.24
CA ILE A 160 -25.58 2.50 22.47
C ILE A 160 -25.47 3.58 23.57
N ARG A 161 -25.36 4.86 23.15
CA ARG A 161 -25.26 5.98 24.10
C ARG A 161 -26.54 6.19 24.90
N ASN A 162 -27.68 5.88 24.29
CA ASN A 162 -29.02 6.09 24.84
C ASN A 162 -29.76 4.77 25.09
N VAL A 163 -29.03 3.62 25.18
CA VAL A 163 -29.64 2.31 25.39
C VAL A 163 -30.29 2.25 26.78
N THR A 164 -31.59 2.00 26.83
CA THR A 164 -32.30 1.78 28.09
C THR A 164 -32.08 0.36 28.59
N LEU A 165 -32.36 0.10 29.88
CA LEU A 165 -32.32 -1.26 30.42
C LEU A 165 -33.28 -2.20 29.67
N HIS A 166 -34.42 -1.70 29.20
CA HIS A 166 -35.36 -2.47 28.37
C HIS A 166 -34.72 -2.83 27.04
N ASP A 167 -34.15 -1.85 26.30
CA ASP A 167 -33.50 -2.09 25.02
C ASP A 167 -32.28 -3.02 25.15
N PHE A 168 -31.50 -2.89 26.23
CA PHE A 168 -30.39 -3.78 26.54
C PHE A 168 -30.88 -5.24 26.74
N THR A 169 -31.98 -5.40 27.49
CA THR A 169 -32.58 -6.72 27.73
C THR A 169 -33.16 -7.32 26.47
N GLU A 170 -33.86 -6.54 25.64
CA GLU A 170 -34.35 -7.01 24.34
C GLU A 170 -33.21 -7.38 23.38
N ALA A 171 -32.18 -6.54 23.30
CA ALA A 171 -31.00 -6.81 22.48
C ALA A 171 -30.28 -8.09 22.93
N SER A 172 -30.26 -8.42 24.21
CA SER A 172 -29.62 -9.64 24.73
C SER A 172 -30.33 -10.93 24.22
N LYS A 173 -31.63 -10.88 24.03
CA LYS A 173 -32.40 -12.02 23.50
C LYS A 173 -32.01 -12.43 22.06
N ASP A 174 -31.62 -11.43 21.23
CA ASP A 174 -31.11 -11.68 19.89
C ASP A 174 -29.78 -12.49 19.92
N TRP A 175 -29.15 -12.61 21.09
CA TRP A 175 -27.86 -13.28 21.34
C TRP A 175 -27.98 -14.51 22.22
N SER A 176 -29.18 -15.08 22.35
CA SER A 176 -29.45 -16.33 23.06
C SER A 176 -28.47 -17.42 22.67
N GLY A 177 -28.01 -18.21 23.62
CA GLY A 177 -27.02 -19.28 23.42
C GLY A 177 -25.58 -18.77 23.17
N THR A 178 -25.30 -17.50 23.49
CA THR A 178 -23.92 -16.96 23.38
C THR A 178 -23.42 -16.42 24.71
N SER A 179 -22.09 -16.28 24.83
CA SER A 179 -21.49 -15.74 26.04
C SER A 179 -21.70 -14.23 26.19
N ILE A 180 -21.67 -13.75 27.43
CA ILE A 180 -21.75 -12.30 27.79
C ILE A 180 -20.76 -11.49 26.97
N ILE A 181 -19.48 -11.94 26.88
CA ILE A 181 -18.45 -11.20 26.20
C ILE A 181 -18.75 -11.08 24.69
N LYS A 182 -19.35 -12.08 24.05
CA LYS A 182 -19.74 -12.02 22.63
C LYS A 182 -20.87 -11.02 22.41
N PHE A 183 -21.88 -11.02 23.27
CA PHE A 183 -22.96 -10.04 23.23
C PHE A 183 -22.43 -8.60 23.39
N LEU A 184 -21.65 -8.34 24.43
CA LEU A 184 -21.08 -7.01 24.65
C LEU A 184 -20.15 -6.57 23.53
N ALA A 185 -19.23 -7.46 23.09
CA ALA A 185 -18.23 -7.12 22.10
C ALA A 185 -18.81 -6.94 20.70
N SER A 186 -19.68 -7.84 20.23
CA SER A 186 -20.20 -7.89 18.87
C SER A 186 -21.63 -7.38 18.77
N GLY A 187 -22.50 -7.73 19.70
CA GLY A 187 -23.89 -7.29 19.76
C GLY A 187 -24.00 -5.80 19.99
N LEU A 188 -23.31 -5.30 21.00
CA LEU A 188 -23.21 -3.89 21.33
C LEU A 188 -22.08 -3.15 20.60
N LYS A 189 -21.28 -3.84 19.78
CA LYS A 189 -20.15 -3.28 19.03
C LYS A 189 -19.08 -2.59 19.89
N LEU A 190 -18.95 -2.96 21.17
CA LEU A 190 -17.95 -2.40 22.09
C LEU A 190 -16.52 -2.82 21.73
N GLY A 191 -16.37 -4.02 21.14
CA GLY A 191 -15.10 -4.70 20.98
C GLY A 191 -14.65 -5.43 22.24
N LYS A 192 -13.77 -6.42 22.07
CA LYS A 192 -13.40 -7.38 23.11
C LYS A 192 -12.82 -6.74 24.39
N ILE A 193 -12.04 -5.67 24.25
CA ILE A 193 -11.36 -5.04 25.40
C ILE A 193 -12.37 -4.38 26.33
N TYR A 194 -13.27 -3.56 25.79
CA TYR A 194 -14.28 -2.87 26.60
C TYR A 194 -15.37 -3.82 27.13
N ALA A 195 -15.69 -4.85 26.37
CA ALA A 195 -16.55 -5.94 26.86
C ALA A 195 -15.92 -6.66 28.05
N GLY A 196 -14.62 -6.96 27.98
CA GLY A 196 -13.87 -7.55 29.09
C GLY A 196 -13.81 -6.65 30.32
N GLU A 197 -13.65 -5.33 30.12
CA GLU A 197 -13.68 -4.36 31.23
C GLU A 197 -14.99 -4.40 31.98
N ILE A 198 -16.14 -4.43 31.27
CA ILE A 198 -17.47 -4.55 31.91
C ILE A 198 -17.60 -5.86 32.69
N CYS A 199 -17.15 -7.01 32.11
CA CYS A 199 -17.19 -8.28 32.80
C CYS A 199 -16.30 -8.26 34.07
N ASN A 200 -15.11 -7.65 34.01
CA ASN A 200 -14.20 -7.52 35.19
C ASN A 200 -14.82 -6.68 36.29
N GLN A 201 -15.43 -5.54 35.96
CA GLN A 201 -16.04 -4.62 36.92
C GLN A 201 -17.27 -5.25 37.59
N THR A 202 -18.08 -6.01 36.82
CA THR A 202 -19.25 -6.72 37.38
C THR A 202 -18.90 -8.04 38.05
N LYS A 203 -17.62 -8.49 37.93
CA LYS A 203 -17.15 -9.78 38.47
C LYS A 203 -17.94 -10.98 37.92
N LEU A 204 -18.52 -10.85 36.72
CA LEU A 204 -19.22 -11.92 36.06
C LEU A 204 -18.27 -12.71 35.16
N ASP A 205 -18.47 -14.03 35.11
CA ASP A 205 -17.74 -14.85 34.15
C ASP A 205 -18.08 -14.44 32.73
N SER A 206 -17.09 -13.98 31.98
CA SER A 206 -17.25 -13.50 30.61
C SER A 206 -17.80 -14.56 29.63
N GLU A 207 -17.53 -15.84 29.90
CA GLU A 207 -18.00 -16.97 29.09
C GLU A 207 -19.35 -17.52 29.53
N LYS A 208 -19.94 -17.01 30.62
CA LYS A 208 -21.30 -17.39 31.04
C LYS A 208 -22.30 -17.09 29.94
N ASP A 209 -23.20 -18.02 29.72
CA ASP A 209 -24.29 -17.84 28.73
C ASP A 209 -25.23 -16.69 29.18
N ILE A 210 -25.61 -15.85 28.21
CA ILE A 210 -26.43 -14.68 28.47
C ILE A 210 -27.84 -15.06 28.95
N ASP A 211 -28.36 -16.20 28.55
CA ASP A 211 -29.67 -16.72 28.97
C ASP A 211 -29.70 -17.15 30.43
N LEU A 212 -28.54 -17.43 31.01
CA LEU A 212 -28.40 -17.80 32.41
C LEU A 212 -28.26 -16.61 33.37
N LEU A 213 -28.38 -15.38 32.85
CA LEU A 213 -28.28 -14.18 33.65
C LEU A 213 -29.57 -13.91 34.40
N SER A 214 -29.45 -13.64 35.71
CA SER A 214 -30.52 -13.09 36.50
C SER A 214 -30.82 -11.64 36.14
N LYS A 215 -32.01 -11.16 36.45
CA LYS A 215 -32.42 -9.74 36.26
C LYS A 215 -31.47 -8.77 36.97
N SER A 216 -30.89 -9.14 38.09
CA SER A 216 -29.90 -8.34 38.82
C SER A 216 -28.56 -8.24 38.08
N GLU A 217 -28.08 -9.35 37.47
CA GLU A 217 -26.85 -9.37 36.68
C GLU A 217 -27.01 -8.57 35.40
N ILE A 218 -28.15 -8.67 34.70
CA ILE A 218 -28.44 -7.82 33.51
C ILE A 218 -28.44 -6.34 33.88
N LYS A 219 -29.06 -5.96 35.00
CA LYS A 219 -29.05 -4.58 35.53
C LYS A 219 -27.64 -4.13 35.86
N ALA A 220 -26.79 -4.99 36.46
CA ALA A 220 -25.40 -4.68 36.77
C ALA A 220 -24.57 -4.45 35.49
N LEU A 221 -24.71 -5.29 34.44
CA LEU A 221 -24.06 -5.11 33.16
C LEU A 221 -24.48 -3.79 32.48
N HIS A 222 -25.76 -3.48 32.45
CA HIS A 222 -26.27 -2.21 31.91
C HIS A 222 -25.76 -1.00 32.68
N SER A 223 -25.72 -1.07 34.03
CA SER A 223 -25.21 0.00 34.86
C SER A 223 -23.71 0.25 34.63
N GLU A 224 -22.93 -0.82 34.48
CA GLU A 224 -21.50 -0.73 34.20
C GLU A 224 -21.23 -0.25 32.76
N LEU A 225 -22.06 -0.64 31.79
CA LEU A 225 -22.04 -0.05 30.45
C LEU A 225 -22.21 1.46 30.51
N ALA A 226 -23.19 1.96 31.27
CA ALA A 226 -23.41 3.40 31.42
C ALA A 226 -22.21 4.10 32.13
N ALA A 227 -21.57 3.44 33.10
CA ALA A 227 -20.36 3.95 33.74
C ALA A 227 -19.18 4.00 32.76
N LEU A 228 -18.98 2.95 31.96
CA LEU A 228 -17.96 2.89 30.92
C LEU A 228 -18.14 4.01 29.88
N LEU A 229 -19.38 4.24 29.41
CA LEU A 229 -19.68 5.27 28.42
C LEU A 229 -19.32 6.67 28.92
N ARG A 230 -19.52 6.97 30.20
CA ARG A 230 -19.08 8.25 30.81
C ARG A 230 -17.57 8.43 30.80
N LYS A 231 -16.78 7.34 30.93
CA LYS A 231 -15.31 7.41 30.86
C LYS A 231 -14.82 7.85 29.47
N PHE A 232 -15.56 7.56 28.39
CA PHE A 232 -15.25 8.07 27.04
C PHE A 232 -15.40 9.59 26.91
N ASP A 233 -16.13 10.23 27.82
CA ASP A 233 -16.40 11.67 27.75
C ASP A 233 -15.34 12.49 28.51
N SER A 234 -14.68 11.93 29.53
CA SER A 234 -13.80 12.70 30.42
C SER A 234 -12.55 11.93 30.89
N GLY A 235 -12.21 10.82 30.27
CA GLY A 235 -11.06 10.02 30.68
C GLY A 235 -9.72 10.59 30.24
N THR A 236 -8.64 10.29 30.99
CA THR A 236 -7.27 10.58 30.60
C THR A 236 -6.74 9.48 29.69
N SER A 237 -6.25 9.87 28.52
CA SER A 237 -5.79 8.93 27.51
C SER A 237 -4.49 8.24 27.90
N ILE A 238 -4.35 6.97 27.58
CA ILE A 238 -3.14 6.19 27.85
C ILE A 238 -2.61 5.50 26.61
N LEU A 239 -1.30 5.41 26.51
CA LEU A 239 -0.57 4.66 25.48
C LEU A 239 0.21 3.53 26.13
N THR A 240 -0.13 2.31 25.76
CA THR A 240 0.61 1.09 26.12
C THR A 240 1.58 0.71 24.99
N ALA A 241 2.34 -0.36 25.16
CA ALA A 241 3.27 -0.84 24.13
C ALA A 241 2.58 -1.20 22.78
N LYS A 242 1.30 -1.60 22.82
CA LYS A 242 0.58 -2.13 21.64
C LYS A 242 -0.75 -1.42 21.34
N ASN A 243 -1.26 -0.62 22.28
CA ASN A 243 -2.58 0.00 22.17
C ASN A 243 -2.58 1.41 22.76
N ALA A 244 -3.48 2.25 22.26
CA ALA A 244 -3.87 3.50 22.89
C ALA A 244 -5.34 3.41 23.31
N PHE A 245 -5.69 4.01 24.44
CA PHE A 245 -7.05 4.04 24.97
C PHE A 245 -7.41 5.46 25.40
N PRO A 246 -8.69 5.86 25.26
CA PRO A 246 -9.13 7.19 25.64
C PRO A 246 -9.22 7.41 27.16
N PHE A 247 -9.10 6.34 27.94
CA PHE A 247 -9.06 6.37 29.38
C PHE A 247 -8.35 5.12 29.93
N GLU A 248 -8.01 5.12 31.20
CA GLU A 248 -7.35 4.02 31.90
C GLU A 248 -8.29 2.81 32.08
N LEU A 249 -7.78 1.62 31.77
CA LEU A 249 -8.49 0.35 31.85
C LEU A 249 -7.78 -0.58 32.82
N VAL A 250 -8.53 -1.45 33.50
CA VAL A 250 -7.97 -2.46 34.42
C VAL A 250 -7.03 -3.40 33.64
N GLY A 251 -5.82 -3.57 34.20
CA GLY A 251 -4.79 -4.41 33.57
C GLY A 251 -4.02 -3.78 32.42
N TYR A 252 -4.27 -2.51 32.10
CA TYR A 252 -3.52 -1.76 31.11
C TYR A 252 -2.86 -0.54 31.75
N SER A 253 -1.54 -0.56 31.85
CA SER A 253 -0.73 0.58 32.29
C SER A 253 0.07 1.15 31.12
N GLY A 254 0.26 2.47 31.09
CA GLY A 254 0.97 3.12 30.00
C GLY A 254 1.26 4.59 30.25
N LYS A 255 1.86 5.25 29.28
CA LYS A 255 2.11 6.69 29.32
C LYS A 255 0.78 7.44 29.13
N GLN A 256 0.53 8.42 29.99
CA GLN A 256 -0.64 9.31 29.89
C GLN A 256 -0.41 10.41 28.83
N PHE A 257 -1.49 10.86 28.22
CA PHE A 257 -1.53 11.92 27.23
C PHE A 257 -2.76 12.82 27.46
N ASP A 258 -2.61 14.09 27.08
CA ASP A 258 -3.68 15.08 27.22
C ASP A 258 -4.85 14.87 26.25
N SER A 259 -4.57 14.19 25.11
CA SER A 259 -5.61 13.85 24.14
C SER A 259 -5.45 12.43 23.61
N PHE A 260 -6.57 11.83 23.23
CA PHE A 260 -6.54 10.50 22.62
C PHE A 260 -5.90 10.53 21.23
N ASN A 261 -6.09 11.62 20.49
CA ASN A 261 -5.42 11.84 19.21
C ASN A 261 -3.89 11.80 19.34
N GLU A 262 -3.33 12.42 20.39
CA GLU A 262 -1.88 12.42 20.61
C GLU A 262 -1.36 11.00 20.94
N ALA A 263 -2.08 10.26 21.77
CA ALA A 263 -1.76 8.86 22.06
C ALA A 263 -1.80 8.00 20.78
N LEU A 264 -2.79 8.22 19.90
CA LEU A 264 -2.90 7.54 18.62
C LEU A 264 -1.78 7.91 17.63
N ASP A 265 -1.42 9.19 17.54
CA ASP A 265 -0.30 9.60 16.68
C ASP A 265 0.98 8.92 17.11
N ASN A 266 1.29 8.91 18.41
CA ASN A 266 2.46 8.21 18.94
C ASN A 266 2.44 6.70 18.67
N LEU A 267 1.27 6.05 18.74
CA LEU A 267 1.11 4.62 18.44
C LEU A 267 1.36 4.34 16.96
N TYR A 268 0.68 5.08 16.09
CA TYR A 268 0.68 4.81 14.64
C TYR A 268 1.98 5.29 13.97
N SER A 269 2.55 6.40 14.42
CA SER A 269 3.83 6.90 13.90
C SER A 269 4.96 5.89 14.12
N LYS A 270 5.06 5.28 15.31
CA LYS A 270 6.03 4.22 15.57
C LYS A 270 5.85 2.98 14.68
N GLU A 271 4.59 2.62 14.39
CA GLU A 271 4.31 1.52 13.46
C GLU A 271 4.69 1.87 12.01
N LEU A 272 4.43 3.11 11.60
CA LEU A 272 4.75 3.59 10.26
C LEU A 272 6.25 3.72 10.05
N GLU A 273 6.99 4.21 11.05
CA GLU A 273 8.46 4.27 11.03
C GLU A 273 9.08 2.88 10.86
N LYS A 274 8.61 1.88 11.64
CA LYS A 274 9.08 0.51 11.50
C LYS A 274 8.84 -0.05 10.09
N LYS A 275 7.64 0.15 9.55
CA LYS A 275 7.30 -0.29 8.19
C LYS A 275 8.15 0.43 7.12
N ALA A 276 8.40 1.71 7.28
CA ALA A 276 9.26 2.48 6.38
C ALA A 276 10.68 1.92 6.40
N GLN A 277 11.26 1.67 7.58
CA GLN A 277 12.59 1.08 7.74
C GLN A 277 12.68 -0.34 7.11
N GLU A 278 11.67 -1.18 7.32
CA GLU A 278 11.61 -2.53 6.72
C GLU A 278 11.54 -2.43 5.18
N LYS A 279 10.71 -1.53 4.65
CA LYS A 279 10.60 -1.30 3.20
C LYS A 279 11.91 -0.82 2.60
N HIS A 280 12.60 0.11 3.26
CA HIS A 280 13.92 0.56 2.84
C HIS A 280 14.94 -0.58 2.82
N LYS A 281 15.02 -1.41 3.87
CA LYS A 281 15.92 -2.57 3.93
C LYS A 281 15.66 -3.54 2.78
N ILE A 282 14.39 -3.88 2.49
CA ILE A 282 14.01 -4.77 1.39
C ILE A 282 14.38 -4.17 0.03
N THR A 283 14.13 -2.88 -0.16
CA THR A 283 14.43 -2.19 -1.43
C THR A 283 15.94 -2.13 -1.69
N HIS A 284 16.74 -1.78 -0.67
CA HIS A 284 18.19 -1.76 -0.75
C HIS A 284 18.77 -3.17 -0.99
N GLY A 285 18.26 -4.19 -0.30
CA GLY A 285 18.66 -5.58 -0.52
C GLY A 285 18.41 -6.05 -1.96
N ARG A 286 17.21 -5.75 -2.52
CA ARG A 286 16.91 -6.08 -3.93
C ARG A 286 17.79 -5.34 -4.93
N ALA A 287 18.13 -4.08 -4.66
CA ALA A 287 19.03 -3.29 -5.49
C ALA A 287 20.45 -3.87 -5.47
N ALA A 288 20.96 -4.25 -4.29
CA ALA A 288 22.26 -4.88 -4.15
C ALA A 288 22.37 -6.21 -4.94
N VAL A 289 21.40 -7.11 -4.78
CA VAL A 289 21.33 -8.37 -5.54
C VAL A 289 21.29 -8.15 -7.05
N LYS A 290 20.56 -7.11 -7.52
CA LYS A 290 20.52 -6.78 -8.94
C LYS A 290 21.86 -6.27 -9.46
N LEU A 291 22.56 -5.46 -8.66
CA LEU A 291 23.90 -4.96 -9.00
C LEU A 291 24.93 -6.10 -9.04
N GLU A 292 24.91 -7.01 -8.08
CA GLU A 292 25.77 -8.19 -8.05
C GLU A 292 25.60 -9.05 -9.32
N LYS A 293 24.36 -9.35 -9.71
CA LYS A 293 24.08 -10.07 -10.96
C LYS A 293 24.57 -9.34 -12.21
N ASN A 294 24.51 -8.02 -12.24
CA ASN A 294 25.03 -7.24 -13.37
C ASN A 294 26.55 -7.27 -13.41
N ILE A 295 27.22 -7.18 -12.25
CA ILE A 295 28.68 -7.29 -12.14
C ILE A 295 29.14 -8.67 -12.63
N GLU A 296 28.46 -9.74 -12.24
CA GLU A 296 28.78 -11.09 -12.68
C GLU A 296 28.65 -11.27 -14.20
N LYS A 297 27.57 -10.75 -14.79
CA LYS A 297 27.39 -10.75 -16.24
C LYS A 297 28.49 -9.98 -16.96
N GLN A 298 28.90 -8.83 -16.44
CA GLN A 298 30.00 -8.05 -17.05
C GLN A 298 31.33 -8.77 -16.94
N LYS A 299 31.63 -9.43 -15.81
CA LYS A 299 32.84 -10.25 -15.65
C LYS A 299 32.90 -11.38 -16.67
N ASN A 300 31.79 -12.10 -16.87
CA ASN A 300 31.73 -13.19 -17.87
C ASN A 300 31.91 -12.66 -19.29
N LEU A 301 31.30 -11.52 -19.63
CA LEU A 301 31.50 -10.91 -20.94
C LEU A 301 32.97 -10.48 -21.18
N ILE A 302 33.63 -9.93 -20.17
CA ILE A 302 35.06 -9.58 -20.25
C ILE A 302 35.88 -10.82 -20.51
N LEU A 303 35.62 -11.95 -19.81
CA LEU A 303 36.31 -13.19 -20.01
C LEU A 303 36.15 -13.71 -21.45
N GLU A 304 34.91 -13.74 -21.97
CA GLU A 304 34.62 -14.15 -23.36
C GLU A 304 35.36 -13.28 -24.37
N LEU A 305 35.34 -11.95 -24.19
CA LEU A 305 36.04 -11.02 -25.08
C LEU A 305 37.57 -11.18 -25.01
N THR A 306 38.12 -11.48 -23.85
CA THR A 306 39.56 -11.75 -23.67
C THR A 306 39.95 -12.97 -24.45
N VAL A 307 39.24 -14.10 -24.27
CA VAL A 307 39.50 -15.36 -25.01
C VAL A 307 39.37 -15.14 -26.53
N LEU A 308 38.34 -14.40 -26.97
CA LEU A 308 38.18 -14.08 -28.38
C LEU A 308 39.32 -13.19 -28.89
N GLY A 309 39.80 -12.25 -28.09
CA GLY A 309 40.95 -11.40 -28.39
C GLY A 309 42.24 -12.21 -28.59
N GLU A 310 42.52 -13.13 -27.68
CA GLU A 310 43.69 -14.04 -27.77
C GLU A 310 43.64 -14.92 -29.02
N LYS A 311 42.44 -15.48 -29.30
CA LYS A 311 42.22 -16.28 -30.52
C LYS A 311 42.44 -15.44 -31.79
N ASN A 312 41.93 -14.23 -31.85
CA ASN A 312 42.13 -13.34 -32.99
C ASN A 312 43.59 -12.92 -33.17
N GLN A 313 44.36 -12.71 -32.08
CA GLN A 313 45.77 -12.43 -32.14
C GLN A 313 46.56 -13.62 -32.74
N SER A 314 46.22 -14.85 -32.31
CA SER A 314 46.84 -16.06 -32.90
C SER A 314 46.54 -16.18 -34.40
N LEU A 315 45.30 -15.94 -34.81
CA LEU A 315 44.94 -15.95 -36.24
C LEU A 315 45.67 -14.86 -37.03
N ILE A 316 45.81 -13.66 -36.50
CA ILE A 316 46.56 -12.57 -37.13
C ILE A 316 48.03 -13.00 -37.34
N LYS A 317 48.63 -13.60 -36.32
CA LYS A 317 50.02 -14.11 -36.41
C LYS A 317 50.15 -15.13 -37.53
N LEU A 318 49.28 -16.14 -37.60
CA LEU A 318 49.25 -17.13 -38.68
C LEU A 318 49.10 -16.51 -40.06
N ILE A 319 48.26 -15.50 -40.23
CA ILE A 319 48.09 -14.77 -41.51
C ILE A 319 49.40 -14.05 -41.89
N TYR A 320 50.08 -13.39 -40.93
CA TYR A 320 51.33 -12.70 -41.21
C TYR A 320 52.46 -13.67 -41.52
N GLU A 321 52.59 -14.80 -40.85
CA GLU A 321 53.58 -15.84 -41.11
C GLU A 321 53.42 -16.47 -42.49
N ASN A 322 52.17 -16.56 -42.98
CA ASN A 322 51.86 -17.15 -44.30
C ASN A 322 51.51 -16.11 -45.36
N TYR A 323 51.85 -14.83 -45.13
CA TYR A 323 51.37 -13.70 -45.99
C TYR A 323 51.76 -13.89 -47.45
N GLU A 324 53.00 -14.29 -47.78
CA GLU A 324 53.44 -14.48 -49.14
C GLU A 324 52.67 -15.61 -49.87
N ILE A 325 52.39 -16.69 -49.19
CA ILE A 325 51.62 -17.83 -49.73
C ILE A 325 50.17 -17.41 -49.99
N ILE A 326 49.57 -16.73 -49.05
CA ILE A 326 48.21 -16.23 -49.18
C ILE A 326 48.08 -15.22 -50.32
N ALA A 327 49.03 -14.29 -50.45
CA ALA A 327 49.09 -13.31 -51.52
C ALA A 327 49.21 -13.99 -52.91
N ASN A 328 50.09 -14.98 -53.01
CA ASN A 328 50.28 -15.75 -54.26
C ASN A 328 49.03 -16.55 -54.64
N ILE A 329 48.35 -17.19 -53.70
CA ILE A 329 47.08 -17.89 -53.97
C ILE A 329 46.00 -16.91 -54.46
N ILE A 330 45.83 -15.76 -53.81
CA ILE A 330 44.87 -14.74 -54.21
C ILE A 330 45.20 -14.19 -55.58
N GLU A 331 46.46 -13.90 -55.89
CA GLU A 331 46.91 -13.41 -57.20
C GLU A 331 46.68 -14.44 -58.31
N LYS A 332 47.00 -15.71 -58.07
CA LYS A 332 46.75 -16.81 -59.04
C LYS A 332 45.26 -16.97 -59.32
N ILE A 333 44.40 -16.92 -58.28
CA ILE A 333 42.97 -17.02 -58.46
C ILE A 333 42.42 -15.79 -59.23
N ASN A 334 42.85 -14.60 -58.88
CA ASN A 334 42.40 -13.36 -59.56
C ASN A 334 42.86 -13.36 -61.04
N SER A 335 44.10 -13.77 -61.35
CA SER A 335 44.61 -13.85 -62.68
C SER A 335 43.86 -14.90 -63.53
N ALA A 336 43.56 -16.04 -62.96
CA ALA A 336 42.78 -17.10 -63.61
C ALA A 336 41.35 -16.66 -63.90
N ARG A 337 40.74 -15.90 -63.00
CA ARG A 337 39.37 -15.35 -63.14
C ARG A 337 39.22 -14.37 -64.29
N LEU A 338 40.27 -13.75 -64.76
CA LEU A 338 40.21 -12.83 -65.90
C LEU A 338 39.91 -13.57 -67.23
N ASN A 339 40.30 -14.85 -67.35
CA ASN A 339 40.21 -15.60 -68.57
C ASN A 339 39.34 -16.87 -68.52
N TYR A 340 38.99 -17.34 -67.31
CA TYR A 340 38.28 -18.61 -67.08
C TYR A 340 37.09 -18.45 -66.17
N SER A 341 36.10 -19.34 -66.35
CA SER A 341 34.95 -19.44 -65.43
C SER A 341 35.31 -19.99 -64.08
N TRP A 342 34.46 -19.82 -63.03
CA TRP A 342 34.72 -20.38 -61.70
C TRP A 342 34.91 -21.91 -61.70
N ASP A 343 34.17 -22.63 -62.57
CA ASP A 343 34.27 -24.09 -62.68
C ASP A 343 35.62 -24.53 -63.28
N GLU A 344 36.09 -23.81 -64.28
CA GLU A 344 37.41 -24.05 -64.88
C GLU A 344 38.54 -23.68 -63.93
N VAL A 345 38.44 -22.60 -63.16
CA VAL A 345 39.42 -22.22 -62.14
C VAL A 345 39.51 -23.28 -61.03
N GLU A 346 38.39 -23.79 -60.53
CA GLU A 346 38.38 -24.85 -59.51
C GLU A 346 38.97 -26.13 -60.05
N MET A 347 38.63 -26.56 -61.26
CA MET A 347 39.26 -27.74 -61.90
C MET A 347 40.75 -27.59 -62.13
N ALA A 348 41.22 -26.42 -62.52
CA ALA A 348 42.64 -26.15 -62.72
C ALA A 348 43.39 -26.15 -61.36
N LEU A 349 42.83 -25.60 -60.33
CA LEU A 349 43.40 -25.59 -58.99
C LEU A 349 43.49 -27.02 -58.39
N GLN A 350 42.46 -27.84 -58.60
CA GLN A 350 42.49 -29.26 -58.15
C GLN A 350 43.51 -30.11 -58.88
N LYS A 351 43.95 -29.75 -60.09
CA LYS A 351 44.95 -30.45 -60.88
C LYS A 351 46.35 -29.92 -60.66
N SER A 352 46.58 -28.78 -60.08
CA SER A 352 47.88 -28.21 -59.81
C SER A 352 48.37 -28.76 -58.46
N ALA A 353 49.34 -29.70 -58.53
CA ALA A 353 50.03 -30.23 -57.36
C ALA A 353 51.10 -29.24 -56.88
N GLY A 354 51.04 -28.82 -55.63
CA GLY A 354 52.05 -27.98 -54.98
C GLY A 354 51.63 -27.61 -53.58
N ALA A 355 52.58 -27.49 -52.64
CA ALA A 355 52.33 -27.18 -51.20
C ALA A 355 51.45 -25.93 -50.94
N GLU A 356 51.43 -24.99 -51.92
CA GLU A 356 50.54 -23.78 -51.83
C GLU A 356 49.05 -24.14 -52.04
N MET A 357 48.72 -25.25 -52.69
CA MET A 357 47.33 -25.65 -52.99
C MET A 357 46.75 -26.57 -51.92
N ASP A 358 47.61 -27.23 -51.12
CA ASP A 358 47.18 -28.09 -50.02
C ASP A 358 46.53 -27.25 -48.87
N ILE A 359 46.85 -25.95 -48.80
CA ILE A 359 46.31 -24.99 -47.83
C ILE A 359 44.93 -24.48 -48.24
N LEU A 360 44.56 -24.51 -49.53
CA LEU A 360 43.26 -24.00 -50.05
C LEU A 360 42.15 -25.04 -49.86
N THR A 361 41.32 -24.88 -48.85
CA THR A 361 40.28 -25.86 -48.49
C THR A 361 39.00 -25.65 -49.33
N LYS A 362 38.59 -24.39 -49.56
CA LYS A 362 37.33 -24.08 -50.23
C LYS A 362 37.33 -22.70 -50.84
N ILE A 363 36.67 -22.56 -52.01
CA ILE A 363 36.31 -21.27 -52.63
C ILE A 363 34.81 -21.04 -52.44
N ASN A 364 34.44 -19.91 -51.83
CA ASN A 364 33.04 -19.50 -51.72
C ASN A 364 32.71 -18.48 -52.81
N ARG A 365 31.96 -18.92 -53.81
CA ARG A 365 31.62 -18.12 -55.01
C ARG A 365 30.68 -16.97 -54.71
N GLU A 366 29.74 -17.16 -53.74
CA GLU A 366 28.74 -16.15 -53.43
C GLU A 366 29.34 -14.93 -52.69
N SER A 367 30.31 -15.18 -51.81
CA SER A 367 31.00 -14.17 -50.99
C SER A 367 32.31 -13.69 -51.56
N ASN A 368 32.77 -14.24 -52.71
CA ASN A 368 34.11 -14.01 -53.29
C ASN A 368 35.22 -14.15 -52.26
N SER A 369 35.17 -15.22 -51.44
CA SER A 369 36.13 -15.49 -50.39
C SER A 369 36.74 -16.90 -50.53
N ILE A 370 37.94 -17.07 -50.01
CA ILE A 370 38.63 -18.36 -49.93
C ILE A 370 38.76 -18.80 -48.47
N VAL A 371 38.73 -20.10 -48.24
CA VAL A 371 38.99 -20.70 -46.94
C VAL A 371 40.34 -21.38 -47.02
N LEU A 372 41.27 -20.96 -46.17
CA LEU A 372 42.59 -21.50 -46.09
C LEU A 372 42.74 -22.23 -44.76
N ASP A 373 43.36 -23.41 -44.82
CA ASP A 373 43.82 -24.14 -43.64
C ASP A 373 45.29 -23.80 -43.44
N LEU A 374 45.56 -23.01 -42.38
CA LEU A 374 46.88 -22.48 -42.06
C LEU A 374 47.51 -23.22 -40.86
N ASP A 375 46.90 -24.33 -40.42
CA ASP A 375 47.48 -25.11 -39.34
C ASP A 375 48.81 -25.72 -39.77
N GLU A 376 49.85 -25.46 -38.98
CA GLU A 376 51.24 -25.87 -38.97
C GLU A 376 51.65 -26.86 -40.09
N HIS A 377 52.31 -26.36 -41.14
CA HIS A 377 53.17 -27.08 -42.01
C HIS A 377 54.65 -26.68 -41.81
#